data_0ea5fc9440d38eb36bcc2d4ba5916394
#
_entry.id   0ea5fc9440d38eb36bcc2d4ba5916394
#
_cell.length_a   1.000
_cell.length_b   1.000
_cell.length_c   1.000
_cell.angle_alpha   90.00
_cell.angle_beta   90.00
_cell.angle_gamma   90.00
#
_symmetry.space_group_name_H-M   'P 1'
#
loop_
_entity.id
_entity.type
_entity.pdbx_description
1 polymer ?
#
loop_
_entity_poly.entity_id
_entity_poly.type
_entity_poly.pdbx_seq_one_letter_code
_entity_poly.pdbx_strand_id
1 'polypeptide(L)'
;MCIRDSSWIQGRVGPNRTRLPLLGHIPILGNLLTGLGIFQPAADGLKFLFKEEIVPGHVNKFYYMLAPVVALAPALTTMVVLPFGRYIDVYGVTQPLVLADVDLGMLIILGISSLGVYGIVLAGWASNSKYPFLGGIRASAQMISYELAMGLALLPVFMWAA
;
A
#
# COMPACT_ATOMS: atom_id res chain seq x y z
N MET A 1 -6.74 -6.85 4.57
CA MET A 1 -6.25 -8.13 5.11
C MET A 1 -6.95 -9.24 4.33
N CYS A 2 -6.21 -10.05 3.61
CA CYS A 2 -6.79 -11.10 2.78
C CYS A 2 -7.32 -12.21 3.70
N ILE A 3 -8.54 -12.69 3.46
CA ILE A 3 -9.17 -13.79 4.24
C ILE A 3 -8.25 -15.01 4.29
N ARG A 4 -7.39 -15.16 3.31
CA ARG A 4 -6.42 -16.23 3.21
C ARG A 4 -5.27 -16.08 4.19
N ASP A 5 -4.70 -14.88 4.35
CA ASP A 5 -3.59 -14.66 5.29
C ASP A 5 -4.04 -14.96 6.71
N SER A 6 -5.27 -14.55 7.05
CA SER A 6 -5.86 -14.90 8.35
C SER A 6 -6.15 -16.39 8.50
N SER A 7 -6.50 -17.10 7.41
CA SER A 7 -6.72 -18.55 7.46
C SER A 7 -5.41 -19.33 7.66
N TRP A 8 -4.30 -18.89 7.07
CA TRP A 8 -2.98 -19.47 7.28
C TRP A 8 -2.50 -19.30 8.72
N ILE A 9 -2.66 -18.10 9.29
CA ILE A 9 -2.33 -17.85 10.70
C ILE A 9 -3.15 -18.76 11.63
N GLN A 10 -4.39 -19.06 11.24
CA GLN A 10 -5.29 -19.94 12.01
C GLN A 10 -5.14 -21.44 11.67
N GLY A 11 -4.20 -21.83 10.81
CA GLY A 11 -4.00 -23.20 10.38
C GLY A 11 -5.17 -23.81 9.60
N ARG A 12 -6.03 -22.97 8.96
CA ARG A 12 -7.17 -23.42 8.17
C ARG A 12 -6.91 -23.30 6.68
N VAL A 13 -7.52 -24.17 5.89
CA VAL A 13 -7.50 -24.06 4.43
C VAL A 13 -8.35 -22.86 4.02
N GLY A 14 -7.70 -21.80 3.50
CA GLY A 14 -8.38 -20.62 2.99
C GLY A 14 -9.03 -20.84 1.63
N PRO A 15 -9.59 -19.77 1.01
CA PRO A 15 -10.17 -19.84 -0.33
C PRO A 15 -9.09 -20.24 -1.35
N ASN A 16 -9.32 -21.34 -2.07
CA ASN A 16 -8.36 -21.94 -3.01
C ASN A 16 -8.99 -22.32 -4.37
N ARG A 17 -10.16 -21.76 -4.71
CA ARG A 17 -10.93 -22.14 -5.90
C ARG A 17 -10.54 -21.41 -7.18
N THR A 18 -9.60 -20.47 -7.14
CA THR A 18 -9.12 -19.80 -8.34
C THR A 18 -8.23 -20.74 -9.14
N ARG A 19 -8.76 -21.27 -10.25
CA ARG A 19 -8.03 -22.06 -11.22
C ARG A 19 -7.71 -21.19 -12.44
N LEU A 20 -6.43 -21.12 -12.81
CA LEU A 20 -6.06 -20.58 -14.12
C LEU A 20 -6.27 -21.68 -15.18
N PRO A 21 -7.12 -21.46 -16.20
CA PRO A 21 -7.37 -22.45 -17.23
C PRO A 21 -6.11 -22.83 -18.01
N LEU A 22 -5.13 -21.91 -18.08
CA LEU A 22 -3.86 -22.12 -18.79
C LEU A 22 -2.92 -23.10 -18.08
N LEU A 23 -2.96 -23.18 -16.75
CA LEU A 23 -2.13 -24.07 -15.94
C LEU A 23 -2.76 -25.45 -15.70
N GLY A 24 -4.00 -25.65 -16.10
CA GLY A 24 -4.70 -26.94 -16.02
C GLY A 24 -4.09 -28.07 -16.87
N HIS A 25 -3.16 -27.74 -17.78
CA HIS A 25 -2.44 -28.72 -18.62
C HIS A 25 -1.29 -29.43 -17.89
N ILE A 26 -0.86 -28.92 -16.71
CA ILE A 26 0.21 -29.55 -15.91
C ILE A 26 -0.42 -30.04 -14.60
N PRO A 27 -0.79 -31.33 -14.50
CA PRO A 27 -1.64 -31.82 -13.40
C PRO A 27 -0.97 -31.74 -12.02
N ILE A 28 0.35 -31.86 -11.93
CA ILE A 28 1.07 -31.87 -10.66
C ILE A 28 1.27 -30.43 -10.14
N LEU A 29 1.79 -29.52 -10.97
CA LEU A 29 2.02 -28.12 -10.59
C LEU A 29 0.71 -27.36 -10.42
N GLY A 30 -0.28 -27.62 -11.28
CA GLY A 30 -1.59 -27.00 -11.20
C GLY A 30 -2.31 -27.31 -9.90
N ASN A 31 -2.29 -28.56 -9.44
CA ASN A 31 -2.91 -28.96 -8.18
C ASN A 31 -2.17 -28.41 -6.95
N LEU A 32 -0.86 -28.33 -6.99
CA LEU A 32 -0.06 -27.79 -5.89
C LEU A 32 -0.24 -26.27 -5.76
N LEU A 33 -0.20 -25.54 -6.87
CA LEU A 33 -0.39 -24.10 -6.90
C LEU A 33 -1.84 -23.70 -6.56
N THR A 34 -2.84 -24.48 -7.00
CA THR A 34 -4.24 -24.26 -6.62
C THR A 34 -4.49 -24.64 -5.16
N GLY A 35 -3.84 -25.68 -4.63
CA GLY A 35 -3.92 -26.06 -3.21
C GLY A 35 -3.36 -24.96 -2.30
N LEU A 36 -2.23 -24.41 -2.68
CA LEU A 36 -1.64 -23.23 -2.00
C LEU A 36 -2.41 -21.93 -2.27
N GLY A 37 -3.20 -21.82 -3.39
CA GLY A 37 -4.02 -20.69 -3.83
C GLY A 37 -3.24 -19.36 -3.93
N ILE A 38 -1.99 -19.41 -4.37
CA ILE A 38 -1.11 -18.24 -4.55
C ILE A 38 -1.74 -17.20 -5.49
N PHE A 39 -2.60 -17.64 -6.42
CA PHE A 39 -3.31 -16.77 -7.35
C PHE A 39 -4.54 -16.07 -6.77
N GLN A 40 -4.96 -16.41 -5.55
CA GLN A 40 -6.13 -15.77 -4.92
C GLN A 40 -5.93 -14.26 -4.69
N PRO A 41 -4.79 -13.77 -4.13
CA PRO A 41 -4.55 -12.34 -3.99
C PRO A 41 -4.54 -11.59 -5.32
N ALA A 42 -3.98 -12.20 -6.38
CA ALA A 42 -3.99 -11.62 -7.72
C ALA A 42 -5.43 -11.53 -8.30
N ALA A 43 -6.23 -12.57 -8.12
CA ALA A 43 -7.62 -12.57 -8.54
C ALA A 43 -8.46 -11.56 -7.76
N ASP A 44 -8.22 -11.40 -6.46
CA ASP A 44 -8.89 -10.40 -5.64
C ASP A 44 -8.50 -8.98 -6.07
N GLY A 45 -7.22 -8.73 -6.38
CA GLY A 45 -6.76 -7.45 -6.93
C GLY A 45 -7.41 -7.11 -8.27
N LEU A 46 -7.45 -8.07 -9.22
CA LEU A 46 -8.12 -7.89 -10.50
C LEU A 46 -9.63 -7.65 -10.34
N LYS A 47 -10.27 -8.35 -9.42
CA LYS A 47 -11.67 -8.13 -9.11
C LYS A 47 -11.97 -6.69 -8.68
N PHE A 48 -11.09 -6.06 -7.90
CA PHE A 48 -11.26 -4.66 -7.50
C PHE A 48 -11.14 -3.70 -8.68
N LEU A 49 -10.30 -3.99 -9.69
CA LEU A 49 -10.19 -3.17 -10.89
C LEU A 49 -11.43 -3.21 -11.78
N PHE A 50 -12.10 -4.36 -11.83
CA PHE A 50 -13.30 -4.56 -12.69
C PHE A 50 -14.62 -4.35 -11.95
N LYS A 51 -14.58 -4.11 -10.64
CA LYS A 51 -15.80 -3.89 -9.85
C LYS A 51 -16.30 -2.47 -10.06
N GLU A 52 -17.61 -2.32 -10.23
CA GLU A 52 -18.26 -1.01 -10.33
C GLU A 52 -18.05 -0.19 -9.06
N GLU A 53 -17.68 1.08 -9.22
CA GLU A 53 -17.57 2.02 -8.12
C GLU A 53 -18.96 2.47 -7.67
N ILE A 54 -19.29 2.20 -6.43
CA ILE A 54 -20.54 2.64 -5.81
C ILE A 54 -20.26 3.97 -5.09
N VAL A 55 -20.72 5.08 -5.66
CA VAL A 55 -20.68 6.39 -5.02
C VAL A 55 -22.04 6.66 -4.36
N PRO A 56 -22.11 6.76 -3.02
CA PRO A 56 -23.36 7.06 -2.33
C PRO A 56 -23.93 8.44 -2.77
N GLY A 57 -25.25 8.55 -2.88
CA GLY A 57 -25.88 9.77 -3.40
C GLY A 57 -25.77 11.01 -2.50
N HIS A 58 -25.48 10.82 -1.21
CA HIS A 58 -25.41 11.88 -0.21
C HIS A 58 -23.99 12.42 0.05
N VAL A 59 -22.98 11.92 -0.69
CA VAL A 59 -21.58 12.36 -0.53
C VAL A 59 -21.25 13.55 -1.44
N ASN A 60 -20.28 14.35 -1.00
CA ASN A 60 -19.69 15.37 -1.84
C ASN A 60 -18.72 14.73 -2.83
N LYS A 61 -19.19 14.46 -4.07
CA LYS A 61 -18.49 13.66 -5.09
C LYS A 61 -17.08 14.17 -5.37
N PHE A 62 -16.87 15.47 -5.41
CA PHE A 62 -15.56 16.06 -5.71
C PHE A 62 -14.52 15.67 -4.66
N TYR A 63 -14.82 15.91 -3.38
CA TYR A 63 -13.90 15.58 -2.28
C TYR A 63 -13.77 14.08 -2.05
N TYR A 64 -14.84 13.33 -2.33
CA TYR A 64 -14.81 11.88 -2.24
C TYR A 64 -13.85 11.25 -3.24
N MET A 65 -13.82 11.74 -4.49
CA MET A 65 -12.87 11.29 -5.51
C MET A 65 -11.46 11.86 -5.30
N LEU A 66 -11.33 13.02 -4.67
CA LEU A 66 -10.04 13.63 -4.37
C LEU A 66 -9.30 12.90 -3.23
N ALA A 67 -10.01 12.34 -2.27
CA ALA A 67 -9.42 11.70 -1.10
C ALA A 67 -8.43 10.56 -1.43
N PRO A 68 -8.76 9.58 -2.28
CA PRO A 68 -7.82 8.53 -2.65
C PRO A 68 -6.61 9.08 -3.44
N VAL A 69 -6.78 10.14 -4.22
CA VAL A 69 -5.67 10.79 -4.94
C VAL A 69 -4.70 11.43 -3.94
N VAL A 70 -5.21 12.15 -2.95
CA VAL A 70 -4.40 12.77 -1.89
C VAL A 70 -3.68 11.72 -1.03
N ALA A 71 -4.26 10.54 -0.84
CA ALA A 71 -3.61 9.44 -0.14
C ALA A 71 -2.54 8.74 -1.00
N LEU A 72 -2.80 8.58 -2.30
CA LEU A 72 -1.90 7.85 -3.21
C LEU A 72 -0.72 8.69 -3.66
N ALA A 73 -0.90 10.00 -3.88
CA ALA A 73 0.14 10.88 -4.37
C ALA A 73 1.40 10.90 -3.49
N PRO A 74 1.31 11.03 -2.15
CA PRO A 74 2.49 10.90 -1.28
C PRO A 74 3.17 9.54 -1.37
N ALA A 75 2.39 8.46 -1.43
CA ALA A 75 2.93 7.11 -1.52
C ALA A 75 3.73 6.88 -2.81
N LEU A 76 3.26 7.42 -3.94
CA LEU A 76 4.01 7.37 -5.20
C LEU A 76 5.25 8.28 -5.17
N THR A 77 5.15 9.43 -4.54
CA THR A 77 6.28 10.38 -4.43
C THR A 77 7.41 9.83 -3.58
N THR A 78 7.12 9.07 -2.52
CA THR A 78 8.16 8.42 -1.71
C THR A 78 8.96 7.39 -2.49
N MET A 79 8.38 6.75 -3.51
CA MET A 79 9.10 5.80 -4.37
C MET A 79 10.25 6.46 -5.16
N VAL A 80 10.18 7.76 -5.42
CA VAL A 80 11.22 8.50 -6.15
C VAL A 80 12.55 8.55 -5.37
N VAL A 81 12.47 8.55 -4.05
CA VAL A 81 13.64 8.66 -3.16
C VAL A 81 14.21 7.29 -2.77
N LEU A 82 13.41 6.20 -2.97
CA LEU A 82 13.86 4.85 -2.61
C LEU A 82 14.92 4.32 -3.58
N PRO A 83 16.06 3.82 -3.06
CA PRO A 83 17.07 3.17 -3.89
C PRO A 83 16.59 1.78 -4.34
N PHE A 84 16.38 1.60 -5.64
CA PHE A 84 16.00 0.30 -6.20
C PHE A 84 17.18 -0.66 -6.38
N GLY A 85 18.41 -0.13 -6.34
CA GLY A 85 19.62 -0.93 -6.46
C GLY A 85 20.87 -0.09 -6.21
N ARG A 86 22.02 -0.77 -6.12
CA ARG A 86 23.28 -0.11 -5.77
C ARG A 86 23.82 0.72 -6.93
N TYR A 87 24.16 0.08 -8.03
CA TYR A 87 24.70 0.71 -9.24
C TYR A 87 24.34 -0.14 -10.45
N ILE A 88 24.06 0.49 -11.57
CA ILE A 88 24.00 -0.17 -12.89
C ILE A 88 25.09 0.46 -13.76
N ASP A 89 25.92 -0.39 -14.37
CA ASP A 89 26.89 0.02 -15.37
C ASP A 89 26.20 0.07 -16.74
N VAL A 90 25.85 1.27 -17.17
CA VAL A 90 25.30 1.49 -18.51
C VAL A 90 26.38 2.24 -19.34
N TYR A 91 26.91 1.57 -20.36
CA TYR A 91 27.97 2.11 -21.24
C TYR A 91 29.22 2.61 -20.51
N GLY A 92 29.64 1.96 -19.40
CA GLY A 92 30.87 2.33 -18.67
C GLY A 92 30.69 3.50 -17.70
N VAL A 93 29.46 3.97 -17.48
CA VAL A 93 29.13 4.97 -16.47
C VAL A 93 28.32 4.28 -15.36
N THR A 94 28.90 4.25 -14.14
CA THR A 94 28.22 3.74 -12.95
C THR A 94 27.19 4.75 -12.49
N GLN A 95 25.92 4.44 -12.66
CA GLN A 95 24.82 5.29 -12.18
C GLN A 95 24.14 4.64 -10.97
N PRO A 96 23.89 5.38 -9.88
CA PRO A 96 23.08 4.86 -8.78
C PRO A 96 21.63 4.66 -9.25
N LEU A 97 21.02 3.55 -8.85
CA LEU A 97 19.64 3.23 -9.23
C LEU A 97 18.64 3.96 -8.31
N VAL A 98 18.77 5.28 -8.23
CA VAL A 98 17.92 6.18 -7.45
C VAL A 98 17.42 7.26 -8.41
N LEU A 99 16.11 7.54 -8.39
CA LEU A 99 15.54 8.60 -9.22
C LEU A 99 15.92 9.99 -8.72
N ALA A 100 16.01 10.17 -7.41
CA ALA A 100 16.47 11.41 -6.79
C ALA A 100 17.44 11.08 -5.65
N ASP A 101 18.72 11.46 -5.82
CA ASP A 101 19.74 11.32 -4.79
C ASP A 101 19.70 12.55 -3.88
N VAL A 102 19.24 12.35 -2.65
CA VAL A 102 19.04 13.42 -1.66
C VAL A 102 19.69 13.00 -0.34
N ASP A 103 20.54 13.84 0.21
CA ASP A 103 21.30 13.57 1.46
C ASP A 103 20.40 13.24 2.66
N LEU A 104 19.20 13.83 2.71
CA LEU A 104 18.19 13.63 3.76
C LEU A 104 16.99 12.80 3.29
N GLY A 105 17.20 11.82 2.41
CA GLY A 105 16.14 11.03 1.77
C GLY A 105 15.12 10.45 2.76
N MET A 106 15.58 9.93 3.89
CA MET A 106 14.71 9.33 4.90
C MET A 106 13.80 10.36 5.59
N LEU A 107 14.30 11.57 5.86
CA LEU A 107 13.50 12.64 6.43
C LEU A 107 12.40 13.09 5.44
N ILE A 108 12.74 13.13 4.16
CA ILE A 108 11.80 13.46 3.08
C ILE A 108 10.72 12.37 2.97
N ILE A 109 11.09 11.09 3.05
CA ILE A 109 10.13 9.97 3.05
C ILE A 109 9.13 10.11 4.20
N LEU A 110 9.62 10.35 5.43
CA LEU A 110 8.77 10.54 6.59
C LEU A 110 7.86 11.77 6.45
N GLY A 111 8.41 12.90 5.96
CA GLY A 111 7.64 14.12 5.75
C GLY A 111 6.57 14.00 4.67
N ILE A 112 6.87 13.31 3.57
CA ILE A 112 5.91 13.10 2.48
C ILE A 112 4.85 12.07 2.88
N SER A 113 5.22 10.99 3.58
CA SER A 113 4.27 9.97 4.03
C SER A 113 3.21 10.54 4.96
N SER A 114 3.57 11.50 5.81
CA SER A 114 2.64 12.17 6.72
C SER A 114 1.50 12.92 5.99
N LEU A 115 1.73 13.36 4.75
CA LEU A 115 0.68 13.99 3.95
C LEU A 115 -0.44 13.01 3.56
N GLY A 116 -0.18 11.71 3.54
CA GLY A 116 -1.18 10.67 3.27
C GLY A 116 -2.33 10.66 4.29
N VAL A 117 -2.08 11.13 5.52
CA VAL A 117 -3.08 11.23 6.58
C VAL A 117 -4.24 12.14 6.18
N TYR A 118 -3.95 13.22 5.45
CA TYR A 118 -5.00 14.14 4.97
C TYR A 118 -6.00 13.46 4.04
N GLY A 119 -5.56 12.47 3.26
CA GLY A 119 -6.46 11.68 2.42
C GLY A 119 -7.51 10.92 3.22
N ILE A 120 -7.14 10.37 4.37
CA ILE A 120 -8.05 9.62 5.25
C ILE A 120 -9.06 10.55 5.92
N VAL A 121 -8.60 11.71 6.43
CA VAL A 121 -9.49 12.72 7.03
C VAL A 121 -10.47 13.25 5.98
N LEU A 122 -9.97 13.52 4.77
CA LEU A 122 -10.79 14.03 3.67
C LEU A 122 -11.86 13.01 3.25
N ALA A 123 -11.50 11.72 3.18
CA ALA A 123 -12.44 10.65 2.89
C ALA A 123 -13.57 10.56 3.94
N GLY A 124 -13.19 10.64 5.22
CA GLY A 124 -14.14 10.64 6.33
C GLY A 124 -15.08 11.84 6.27
N TRP A 125 -14.55 13.02 5.98
CA TRP A 125 -15.34 14.25 5.88
C TRP A 125 -16.25 14.28 4.65
N ALA A 126 -15.72 13.85 3.50
CA ALA A 126 -16.45 13.85 2.23
C ALA A 126 -17.64 12.89 2.22
N SER A 127 -17.60 11.83 3.04
CA SER A 127 -18.69 10.84 3.14
C SER A 127 -19.97 11.39 3.77
N ASN A 128 -19.95 12.61 4.33
CA ASN A 128 -21.11 13.31 4.90
C ASN A 128 -21.91 12.45 5.89
N SER A 129 -21.21 11.62 6.68
CA SER A 129 -21.79 10.76 7.69
C SER A 129 -20.94 10.77 8.96
N LYS A 130 -21.60 10.69 10.13
CA LYS A 130 -20.93 10.81 11.44
C LYS A 130 -19.95 9.66 11.69
N TYR A 131 -20.30 8.42 11.32
CA TYR A 131 -19.48 7.25 11.59
C TYR A 131 -18.19 7.20 10.77
N PRO A 132 -18.20 7.39 9.44
CA PRO A 132 -16.98 7.51 8.66
C PRO A 132 -16.08 8.67 9.09
N PHE A 133 -16.67 9.80 9.50
CA PHE A 133 -15.91 10.95 9.99
C PHE A 133 -15.15 10.61 11.28
N LEU A 134 -15.82 10.04 12.28
CA LEU A 134 -15.17 9.59 13.52
C LEU A 134 -14.14 8.50 13.27
N GLY A 135 -14.43 7.57 12.35
CA GLY A 135 -13.48 6.54 11.91
C GLY A 135 -12.24 7.15 11.27
N GLY A 136 -12.40 8.14 10.40
CA GLY A 136 -11.32 8.87 9.74
C GLY A 136 -10.42 9.62 10.74
N ILE A 137 -11.00 10.32 11.70
CA ILE A 137 -10.23 11.02 12.76
C ILE A 137 -9.47 10.02 13.63
N ARG A 138 -10.09 8.91 14.01
CA ARG A 138 -9.44 7.88 14.80
C ARG A 138 -8.28 7.24 14.05
N ALA A 139 -8.47 6.91 12.78
CA ALA A 139 -7.43 6.34 11.92
C ALA A 139 -6.26 7.31 11.73
N SER A 140 -6.55 8.58 11.48
CA SER A 140 -5.51 9.61 11.32
C SER A 140 -4.71 9.85 12.60
N ALA A 141 -5.35 9.87 13.76
CA ALA A 141 -4.68 9.98 15.05
C ALA A 141 -3.74 8.80 15.31
N GLN A 142 -4.15 7.59 14.96
CA GLN A 142 -3.30 6.41 15.04
C GLN A 142 -2.11 6.49 14.10
N MET A 143 -2.30 6.90 12.83
CA MET A 143 -1.20 7.03 11.87
C MET A 143 -0.16 8.05 12.34
N ILE A 144 -0.58 9.21 12.79
CA ILE A 144 0.34 10.25 13.33
C ILE A 144 1.13 9.70 14.52
N SER A 145 0.49 8.98 15.42
CA SER A 145 1.16 8.36 16.58
C SER A 145 2.22 7.35 16.16
N TYR A 146 1.92 6.50 15.15
CA TYR A 146 2.87 5.54 14.62
C TYR A 146 4.04 6.21 13.90
N GLU A 147 3.79 7.27 13.14
CA GLU A 147 4.85 8.00 12.43
C GLU A 147 5.82 8.67 13.43
N LEU A 148 5.31 9.28 14.49
CA LEU A 148 6.14 9.85 15.55
C LEU A 148 6.97 8.79 16.25
N ALA A 149 6.36 7.67 16.64
CA ALA A 149 7.07 6.58 17.29
C ALA A 149 8.15 5.98 16.38
N MET A 150 7.85 5.79 15.10
CA MET A 150 8.78 5.28 14.10
C MET A 150 9.93 6.27 13.87
N GLY A 151 9.65 7.56 13.72
CA GLY A 151 10.66 8.60 13.55
C GLY A 151 11.61 8.66 14.73
N LEU A 152 11.11 8.62 15.96
CA LEU A 152 11.93 8.60 17.17
C LEU A 152 12.76 7.31 17.29
N ALA A 153 12.23 6.17 16.87
CA ALA A 153 12.96 4.90 16.89
C ALA A 153 14.09 4.85 15.84
N LEU A 154 13.97 5.58 14.75
CA LEU A 154 14.98 5.67 13.70
C LEU A 154 16.13 6.63 14.05
N LEU A 155 15.88 7.64 14.88
CA LEU A 155 16.91 8.61 15.28
C LEU A 155 18.20 7.97 15.78
N PRO A 156 18.20 7.00 16.74
CA PRO A 156 19.43 6.36 17.20
C PRO A 156 20.17 5.61 16.08
N VAL A 157 19.46 5.05 15.13
CA VAL A 157 20.05 4.34 13.98
C VAL A 157 20.83 5.33 13.10
N PHE A 158 20.25 6.50 12.84
CA PHE A 158 20.93 7.55 12.06
C PHE A 158 22.13 8.13 12.80
N MET A 159 22.01 8.34 14.11
CA MET A 159 23.12 8.81 14.93
C MET A 159 24.30 7.82 14.99
N TRP A 160 24.01 6.54 14.83
CA TRP A 160 25.04 5.50 14.80
C TRP A 160 25.64 5.29 13.41
N ALA A 161 24.90 5.58 12.35
CA ALA A 161 25.34 5.42 10.97
C ALA A 161 26.05 6.65 10.39
N ALA A 162 25.95 7.82 11.04
CA ALA A 162 26.64 9.05 10.68
C ALA A 162 28.07 9.08 11.23
#